data_519bb1b67b9dc27199f3d3704c139bda
#
_entry.id   519bb1b67b9dc27199f3d3704c139bda
#
_cell.length_a   1.000
_cell.length_b   1.000
_cell.length_c   1.000
_cell.angle_alpha   90.00
_cell.angle_beta   90.00
_cell.angle_gamma   90.00
#
_symmetry.space_group_name_H-M   'P 1'
#
loop_
_entity.id
_entity.type
_entity.pdbx_description
1 polymer ?
#
loop_
_entity_poly.entity_id
_entity_poly.type
_entity_poly.pdbx_seq_one_letter_code
_entity_poly.pdbx_strand_id
1 'polypeptide(L)'
;MYFVCTREEDDCKKLYGGAWGYYWTRDEAVDAAHRNMTDMHEALYPYAIIERLEPGLFPVPKERVWFGWDEEKDGFYEIETPDCDKYFPKNFSVALGTIGDENPKYIEELPEAIDEEMPCYFIMAMSNDDKDGERVRRCGFFTDRETAFKAVQENWGDINDSKYDIAWIECITPYLLAWAAERVWFLWDEEKDGYCESEVPSCVDWPDAPSYPYSFL
;
A
#
# COMPACT_ATOMS: atom_id res chain seq x y z
N MET A 1 -5.40 -3.94 9.48
CA MET A 1 -5.01 -4.80 8.35
C MET A 1 -3.54 -5.14 8.44
N TYR A 2 -3.15 -6.31 7.95
CA TYR A 2 -1.79 -6.83 7.99
C TYR A 2 -1.29 -7.02 6.57
N PHE A 3 -0.31 -6.21 6.18
CA PHE A 3 0.32 -6.25 4.87
C PHE A 3 1.52 -7.18 4.87
N VAL A 4 1.68 -7.97 3.82
CA VAL A 4 2.83 -8.85 3.63
C VAL A 4 3.75 -8.23 2.59
N CYS A 5 4.98 -7.95 2.97
CA CYS A 5 6.00 -7.32 2.13
C CYS A 5 7.25 -8.20 2.11
N THR A 6 8.08 -8.08 1.09
CA THR A 6 9.41 -8.71 1.05
C THR A 6 10.51 -7.67 0.89
N ARG A 7 11.74 -8.03 1.25
CA ARG A 7 12.91 -7.15 1.15
C ARG A 7 14.17 -7.92 0.81
N GLU A 8 14.96 -7.32 -0.07
CA GLU A 8 16.37 -7.67 -0.23
C GLU A 8 17.22 -7.02 0.86
N GLU A 9 18.39 -7.57 1.14
CA GLU A 9 19.29 -7.03 2.17
C GLU A 9 19.81 -5.63 1.80
N ASP A 10 20.14 -5.40 0.54
CA ASP A 10 20.62 -4.09 0.05
C ASP A 10 19.51 -3.04 -0.04
N ASP A 11 18.28 -3.46 -0.19
CA ASP A 11 17.11 -2.58 -0.31
C ASP A 11 16.63 -2.01 1.01
N CYS A 12 17.05 -2.59 2.13
CA CYS A 12 16.78 -2.02 3.45
C CYS A 12 17.29 -0.59 3.62
N LYS A 13 18.20 -0.13 2.76
CA LYS A 13 18.71 1.26 2.76
C LYS A 13 17.87 2.21 1.93
N LYS A 14 16.95 1.70 1.13
CA LYS A 14 16.10 2.49 0.24
C LYS A 14 14.69 2.58 0.82
N LEU A 15 14.16 3.80 0.87
CA LEU A 15 12.80 4.06 1.34
C LEU A 15 11.83 3.91 0.17
N TYR A 16 11.62 2.69 -0.27
CA TYR A 16 10.51 2.39 -1.17
C TYR A 16 9.65 1.28 -0.59
N GLY A 17 8.42 1.24 -1.00
CA GLY A 17 7.42 0.37 -0.46
C GLY A 17 6.92 -0.65 -1.45
N GLY A 18 6.31 -1.67 -0.89
CA GLY A 18 5.63 -2.65 -1.64
C GLY A 18 5.13 -3.82 -0.84
N ALA A 19 3.84 -4.08 -0.95
CA ALA A 19 3.22 -5.26 -0.37
C ALA A 19 2.80 -6.25 -1.44
N TRP A 20 2.97 -7.53 -1.18
CA TRP A 20 2.39 -8.61 -2.00
C TRP A 20 0.88 -8.65 -1.88
N GLY A 21 0.36 -8.17 -0.75
CA GLY A 21 -1.06 -8.12 -0.47
C GLY A 21 -1.32 -7.83 1.00
N TYR A 22 -2.58 -8.02 1.42
CA TYR A 22 -2.97 -7.84 2.80
C TYR A 22 -4.00 -8.88 3.25
N TYR A 23 -4.10 -9.03 4.55
CA TYR A 23 -5.10 -9.83 5.25
C TYR A 23 -5.73 -9.03 6.37
N TRP A 24 -6.92 -9.42 6.79
CA TRP A 24 -7.59 -8.80 7.94
C TRP A 24 -6.98 -9.22 9.26
N THR A 25 -6.47 -10.44 9.35
CA THR A 25 -5.89 -11.00 10.57
C THR A 25 -4.39 -11.19 10.46
N ARG A 26 -3.71 -11.12 11.61
CA ARG A 26 -2.28 -11.41 11.71
C ARG A 26 -1.96 -12.86 11.34
N ASP A 27 -2.83 -13.78 11.79
CA ASP A 27 -2.60 -15.21 11.61
C ASP A 27 -2.62 -15.61 10.13
N GLU A 28 -3.52 -15.03 9.32
CA GLU A 28 -3.56 -15.25 7.87
C GLU A 28 -2.31 -14.70 7.19
N ALA A 29 -1.88 -13.49 7.55
CA ALA A 29 -0.67 -12.89 7.00
C ALA A 29 0.59 -13.71 7.35
N VAL A 30 0.66 -14.23 8.59
CA VAL A 30 1.74 -15.12 9.03
C VAL A 30 1.70 -16.45 8.31
N ASP A 31 0.52 -17.07 8.15
CA ASP A 31 0.38 -18.33 7.40
C ASP A 31 0.82 -18.16 5.93
N ALA A 32 0.47 -17.04 5.30
CA ALA A 32 0.92 -16.73 3.95
C ALA A 32 2.45 -16.64 3.84
N ALA A 33 3.11 -16.00 4.81
CA ALA A 33 4.56 -15.92 4.86
C ALA A 33 5.22 -17.29 5.14
N HIS A 34 4.70 -18.05 6.10
CA HIS A 34 5.20 -19.39 6.44
C HIS A 34 5.12 -20.37 5.26
N ARG A 35 4.09 -20.25 4.44
CA ARG A 35 3.86 -21.12 3.28
C ARG A 35 4.47 -20.58 2.00
N ASN A 36 5.23 -19.49 2.05
CA ASN A 36 5.78 -18.84 0.86
C ASN A 36 4.72 -18.72 -0.27
N MET A 37 3.51 -18.29 0.11
CA MET A 37 2.40 -18.24 -0.85
C MET A 37 2.77 -17.33 -2.02
N THR A 38 2.41 -17.76 -3.25
CA THR A 38 2.75 -17.07 -4.50
C THR A 38 4.24 -16.96 -4.79
N ASP A 39 5.09 -17.79 -4.12
CA ASP A 39 6.55 -17.78 -4.27
C ASP A 39 7.18 -16.42 -3.95
N MET A 40 6.76 -15.79 -2.86
CA MET A 40 7.24 -14.47 -2.45
C MET A 40 8.76 -14.38 -2.25
N HIS A 41 9.40 -15.51 -1.99
CA HIS A 41 10.85 -15.55 -1.83
C HIS A 41 11.58 -15.29 -3.15
N GLU A 42 11.07 -15.80 -4.29
CA GLU A 42 11.66 -15.66 -5.63
C GLU A 42 13.18 -15.89 -5.68
N ALA A 43 13.74 -16.60 -4.69
CA ALA A 43 15.18 -16.76 -4.46
C ALA A 43 15.98 -15.43 -4.35
N LEU A 44 15.30 -14.31 -4.12
CA LEU A 44 15.88 -12.95 -4.05
C LEU A 44 15.65 -12.29 -2.69
N TYR A 45 14.53 -12.58 -2.03
CA TYR A 45 14.12 -11.88 -0.82
C TYR A 45 14.41 -12.70 0.44
N PRO A 46 15.51 -12.41 1.16
CA PRO A 46 15.82 -13.09 2.42
C PRO A 46 14.89 -12.71 3.57
N TYR A 47 14.16 -11.60 3.42
CA TYR A 47 13.27 -11.09 4.45
C TYR A 47 11.84 -10.92 3.95
N ALA A 48 10.87 -11.26 4.83
CA ALA A 48 9.51 -10.78 4.73
C ALA A 48 9.19 -9.88 5.92
N ILE A 49 8.23 -8.97 5.74
CA ILE A 49 7.77 -8.04 6.77
C ILE A 49 6.26 -8.12 6.81
N ILE A 50 5.70 -8.32 7.99
CA ILE A 50 4.27 -8.13 8.22
C ILE A 50 4.09 -6.79 8.92
N GLU A 51 3.39 -5.86 8.26
CA GLU A 51 3.15 -4.51 8.75
C GLU A 51 1.67 -4.30 9.01
N ARG A 52 1.32 -3.86 10.22
CA ARG A 52 -0.05 -3.51 10.57
C ARG A 52 -0.32 -2.05 10.32
N LEU A 53 -1.31 -1.76 9.45
CA LEU A 53 -1.83 -0.42 9.20
C LEU A 53 -3.31 -0.32 9.57
N GLU A 54 -3.74 0.88 9.94
CA GLU A 54 -5.15 1.23 10.11
C GLU A 54 -5.64 1.97 8.85
N PRO A 55 -6.92 1.82 8.45
CA PRO A 55 -7.47 2.57 7.33
C PRO A 55 -7.39 4.07 7.56
N GLY A 56 -7.09 4.80 6.51
CA GLY A 56 -6.96 6.25 6.51
C GLY A 56 -5.91 6.73 5.51
N LEU A 57 -5.66 8.04 5.50
CA LEU A 57 -4.61 8.64 4.67
C LEU A 57 -3.29 8.72 5.41
N PHE A 58 -2.22 8.39 4.71
CA PHE A 58 -0.84 8.39 5.21
C PHE A 58 -0.71 7.68 6.57
N PRO A 59 -1.18 6.42 6.67
CA PRO A 59 -1.19 5.72 7.94
C PRO A 59 0.22 5.43 8.44
N VAL A 60 0.39 5.56 9.76
CA VAL A 60 1.62 5.18 10.46
C VAL A 60 1.52 3.71 10.87
N PRO A 61 2.56 2.91 10.63
CA PRO A 61 2.57 1.53 11.07
C PRO A 61 2.39 1.42 12.59
N LYS A 62 1.45 0.55 13.00
CA LYS A 62 1.21 0.23 14.42
C LYS A 62 2.08 -0.92 14.89
N GLU A 63 2.46 -1.78 13.96
CA GLU A 63 3.29 -2.95 14.20
C GLU A 63 4.10 -3.25 12.95
N ARG A 64 5.33 -3.69 13.12
CA ARG A 64 6.18 -4.23 12.07
C ARG A 64 6.92 -5.44 12.65
N VAL A 65 6.72 -6.61 12.02
CA VAL A 65 7.35 -7.86 12.42
C VAL A 65 8.16 -8.40 11.26
N TRP A 66 9.38 -8.82 11.56
CA TRP A 66 10.33 -9.33 10.59
C TRP A 66 10.37 -10.84 10.57
N PHE A 67 10.47 -11.40 9.38
CA PHE A 67 10.58 -12.82 9.10
C PHE A 67 11.79 -13.04 8.21
N GLY A 68 12.59 -14.08 8.52
CA GLY A 68 13.72 -14.55 7.71
C GLY A 68 13.35 -15.78 6.93
N TRP A 69 13.94 -15.95 5.76
CA TRP A 69 13.79 -17.17 4.98
C TRP A 69 14.49 -18.36 5.67
N ASP A 70 13.79 -19.47 5.79
CA ASP A 70 14.27 -20.73 6.33
C ASP A 70 14.25 -21.80 5.23
N GLU A 71 15.43 -22.13 4.68
CA GLU A 71 15.57 -23.09 3.57
C GLU A 71 15.09 -24.51 3.94
N GLU A 72 15.21 -24.91 5.21
CA GLU A 72 14.79 -26.25 5.65
C GLU A 72 13.27 -26.40 5.70
N LYS A 73 12.56 -25.28 5.97
CA LYS A 73 11.11 -25.24 6.12
C LYS A 73 10.40 -24.70 4.87
N ASP A 74 11.17 -24.20 3.90
CA ASP A 74 10.65 -23.59 2.66
C ASP A 74 9.65 -22.46 2.92
N GLY A 75 9.99 -21.54 3.84
CA GLY A 75 9.10 -20.46 4.24
C GLY A 75 9.78 -19.39 5.08
N PHE A 76 9.06 -18.30 5.34
CA PHE A 76 9.53 -17.21 6.18
C PHE A 76 9.09 -17.42 7.64
N TYR A 77 10.01 -17.29 8.57
CA TYR A 77 9.74 -17.45 10.01
C TYR A 77 10.20 -16.23 10.79
N GLU A 78 9.44 -15.89 11.84
CA GLU A 78 9.70 -14.71 12.67
C GLU A 78 11.13 -14.71 13.22
N ILE A 79 11.80 -13.57 13.08
CA ILE A 79 13.18 -13.34 13.55
C ILE A 79 13.24 -12.10 14.43
N GLU A 80 14.34 -11.92 15.13
CA GLU A 80 14.62 -10.63 15.76
C GLU A 80 14.75 -9.54 14.69
N THR A 81 14.36 -8.31 15.04
CA THR A 81 14.45 -7.16 14.13
C THR A 81 15.88 -7.00 13.61
N PRO A 82 16.11 -7.09 12.30
CA PRO A 82 17.44 -7.01 11.74
C PRO A 82 17.99 -5.59 11.81
N ASP A 83 19.32 -5.48 11.79
CA ASP A 83 20.02 -4.18 11.85
C ASP A 83 19.58 -3.18 10.79
N CYS A 84 19.08 -3.66 9.66
CA CYS A 84 18.62 -2.81 8.57
C CYS A 84 17.32 -2.06 8.88
N ASP A 85 16.50 -2.52 9.84
CA ASP A 85 15.27 -1.79 10.23
C ASP A 85 15.55 -0.36 10.73
N LYS A 86 16.73 -0.09 11.23
CA LYS A 86 17.16 1.26 11.66
C LYS A 86 17.14 2.32 10.55
N TYR A 87 17.13 1.89 9.28
CA TYR A 87 17.05 2.79 8.13
C TYR A 87 15.62 3.24 7.84
N PHE A 88 14.61 2.54 8.38
CA PHE A 88 13.23 2.93 8.24
C PHE A 88 12.81 3.88 9.37
N PRO A 89 12.37 5.11 9.06
CA PRO A 89 11.71 5.96 10.04
C PRO A 89 10.53 5.22 10.69
N LYS A 90 10.25 5.50 11.96
CA LYS A 90 9.15 4.84 12.69
C LYS A 90 7.78 5.04 12.05
N ASN A 91 7.60 6.18 11.36
CA ASN A 91 6.38 6.53 10.65
C ASN A 91 6.43 6.18 9.15
N PHE A 92 7.47 5.51 8.67
CA PHE A 92 7.52 5.03 7.29
C PHE A 92 6.77 3.71 7.17
N SER A 93 5.78 3.65 6.27
CA SER A 93 5.12 2.39 5.90
C SER A 93 5.90 1.69 4.79
N VAL A 94 6.39 0.49 5.08
CA VAL A 94 7.01 -0.40 4.10
C VAL A 94 5.98 -0.86 3.07
N ALA A 95 4.76 -1.12 3.51
CA ALA A 95 3.68 -1.56 2.63
C ALA A 95 3.30 -0.51 1.58
N LEU A 96 3.22 0.75 1.99
CA LEU A 96 2.81 1.84 1.09
C LEU A 96 4.00 2.60 0.48
N GLY A 97 5.21 2.45 1.05
CA GLY A 97 6.38 3.23 0.61
C GLY A 97 6.26 4.71 0.90
N THR A 98 5.53 5.09 1.93
CA THR A 98 5.26 6.48 2.28
C THR A 98 5.56 6.78 3.74
N ILE A 99 5.90 8.04 4.01
CA ILE A 99 5.99 8.56 5.38
C ILE A 99 4.56 8.84 5.84
N GLY A 100 4.14 8.19 6.91
CA GLY A 100 2.85 8.42 7.55
C GLY A 100 2.79 9.73 8.32
N ASP A 101 1.59 10.27 8.47
CA ASP A 101 1.34 11.44 9.31
C ASP A 101 1.28 11.01 10.79
N GLU A 102 2.15 11.57 11.63
CA GLU A 102 2.18 11.26 13.08
C GLU A 102 0.89 11.70 13.81
N ASN A 103 0.14 12.61 13.20
CA ASN A 103 -1.17 13.07 13.69
C ASN A 103 -2.23 12.93 12.59
N PRO A 104 -2.56 11.72 12.16
CA PRO A 104 -3.44 11.51 11.03
C PRO A 104 -4.83 12.07 11.34
N LYS A 105 -5.32 12.92 10.45
CA LYS A 105 -6.66 13.55 10.58
C LYS A 105 -7.76 12.67 10.03
N TYR A 106 -7.40 11.75 9.14
CA TYR A 106 -8.34 10.97 8.34
C TYR A 106 -8.12 9.50 8.61
N ILE A 107 -8.54 9.05 9.80
CA ILE A 107 -8.58 7.64 10.20
C ILE A 107 -10.02 7.18 10.11
N GLU A 108 -10.24 6.02 9.53
CA GLU A 108 -11.52 5.35 9.54
C GLU A 108 -11.60 4.40 10.75
N GLU A 109 -12.68 4.47 11.49
CA GLU A 109 -12.98 3.47 12.51
C GLU A 109 -13.51 2.20 11.84
N LEU A 110 -12.81 1.09 12.06
CA LEU A 110 -13.25 -0.20 11.54
C LEU A 110 -14.56 -0.66 12.21
N PRO A 111 -15.43 -1.34 11.46
CA PRO A 111 -16.63 -1.93 12.04
C PRO A 111 -16.27 -2.99 13.11
N GLU A 112 -17.15 -3.20 14.10
CA GLU A 112 -16.93 -4.19 15.16
C GLU A 112 -16.76 -5.63 14.63
N ALA A 113 -17.41 -5.95 13.51
CA ALA A 113 -17.27 -7.22 12.82
C ALA A 113 -16.76 -6.97 11.39
N ILE A 114 -15.59 -7.49 11.09
CA ILE A 114 -14.98 -7.43 9.78
C ILE A 114 -15.35 -8.70 9.02
N ASP A 115 -15.93 -8.54 7.84
CA ASP A 115 -16.06 -9.62 6.87
C ASP A 115 -14.68 -9.86 6.25
N GLU A 116 -14.18 -11.10 6.31
CA GLU A 116 -12.87 -11.47 5.77
C GLU A 116 -12.74 -11.18 4.27
N GLU A 117 -13.84 -11.12 3.54
CA GLU A 117 -13.88 -10.77 2.11
C GLU A 117 -14.08 -9.27 1.85
N MET A 118 -14.25 -8.45 2.90
CA MET A 118 -14.49 -7.01 2.75
C MET A 118 -13.32 -6.34 2.02
N PRO A 119 -13.59 -5.68 0.87
CA PRO A 119 -12.53 -5.03 0.09
C PRO A 119 -12.07 -3.73 0.75
N CYS A 120 -10.91 -3.27 0.32
CA CYS A 120 -10.44 -1.92 0.62
C CYS A 120 -10.29 -1.09 -0.65
N TYR A 121 -10.47 0.20 -0.49
CA TYR A 121 -10.36 1.21 -1.54
C TYR A 121 -9.03 1.96 -1.36
N PHE A 122 -8.03 1.55 -2.12
CA PHE A 122 -6.69 2.15 -2.08
C PHE A 122 -6.64 3.41 -2.92
N ILE A 123 -6.09 4.47 -2.33
CA ILE A 123 -5.94 5.78 -2.97
C ILE A 123 -4.49 5.96 -3.39
N MET A 124 -4.28 6.19 -4.67
CA MET A 124 -3.00 6.53 -5.27
C MET A 124 -3.09 7.85 -6.01
N ALA A 125 -1.96 8.53 -6.11
CA ALA A 125 -1.82 9.73 -6.93
C ALA A 125 -0.55 9.64 -7.78
N MET A 126 -0.57 10.25 -8.97
CA MET A 126 0.60 10.30 -9.84
C MET A 126 0.73 11.67 -10.49
N SER A 127 1.98 12.04 -10.82
CA SER A 127 2.29 13.19 -11.63
C SER A 127 2.29 12.83 -13.10
N ASN A 128 1.75 13.70 -13.93
CA ASN A 128 1.87 13.61 -15.39
C ASN A 128 3.26 14.07 -15.90
N ASP A 129 4.07 14.69 -15.04
CA ASP A 129 5.39 15.20 -15.42
C ASP A 129 6.51 14.19 -15.13
N ASP A 130 7.22 13.78 -16.19
CA ASP A 130 8.28 12.76 -16.15
C ASP A 130 9.56 13.18 -15.42
N LYS A 131 9.66 14.40 -14.92
CA LYS A 131 10.95 15.01 -14.56
C LYS A 131 11.53 14.57 -13.21
N ASP A 132 10.71 14.08 -12.27
CA ASP A 132 11.16 13.90 -10.89
C ASP A 132 11.31 12.43 -10.43
N GLY A 133 11.07 11.44 -11.28
CA GLY A 133 11.29 10.01 -10.95
C GLY A 133 10.33 9.39 -9.93
N GLU A 134 9.66 10.17 -9.12
CA GLU A 134 8.61 9.73 -8.21
C GLU A 134 7.23 9.95 -8.85
N ARG A 135 6.84 9.03 -9.71
CA ARG A 135 5.57 9.17 -10.44
C ARG A 135 4.35 8.84 -9.63
N VAL A 136 4.46 8.03 -8.60
CA VAL A 136 3.31 7.48 -7.89
C VAL A 136 3.48 7.59 -6.38
N ARG A 137 2.42 8.10 -5.75
CA ARG A 137 2.26 8.21 -4.31
C ARG A 137 1.12 7.31 -3.87
N ARG A 138 1.37 6.40 -2.94
CA ARG A 138 0.34 5.61 -2.28
C ARG A 138 -0.12 6.38 -1.05
N CYS A 139 -1.34 6.92 -1.11
CA CYS A 139 -1.81 7.85 -0.09
C CYS A 139 -2.45 7.16 1.11
N GLY A 140 -2.98 5.95 0.91
CA GLY A 140 -3.67 5.22 1.96
C GLY A 140 -4.84 4.40 1.43
N PHE A 141 -5.75 4.04 2.31
CA PHE A 141 -6.91 3.21 1.96
C PHE A 141 -8.05 3.39 2.96
N PHE A 142 -9.26 3.09 2.52
CA PHE A 142 -10.47 3.06 3.32
C PHE A 142 -11.24 1.76 3.08
N THR A 143 -12.11 1.39 4.03
CA THR A 143 -13.03 0.25 3.84
C THR A 143 -14.35 0.70 3.24
N ASP A 144 -14.70 1.98 3.41
CA ASP A 144 -15.89 2.59 2.83
C ASP A 144 -15.57 3.31 1.51
N ARG A 145 -16.30 2.92 0.46
CA ARG A 145 -16.13 3.48 -0.90
C ARG A 145 -16.41 4.97 -0.95
N GLU A 146 -17.50 5.41 -0.31
CA GLU A 146 -17.90 6.82 -0.35
C GLU A 146 -16.86 7.70 0.35
N THR A 147 -16.31 7.23 1.47
CA THR A 147 -15.24 7.89 2.19
C THR A 147 -13.97 8.02 1.35
N ALA A 148 -13.57 6.95 0.65
CA ALA A 148 -12.42 6.98 -0.26
C ALA A 148 -12.61 7.99 -1.40
N PHE A 149 -13.80 7.99 -2.02
CA PHE A 149 -14.13 8.95 -3.09
C PHE A 149 -14.11 10.39 -2.61
N LYS A 150 -14.74 10.64 -1.46
CA LYS A 150 -14.75 11.96 -0.84
C LYS A 150 -13.34 12.45 -0.49
N ALA A 151 -12.50 11.56 0.03
CA ALA A 151 -11.11 11.89 0.36
C ALA A 151 -10.33 12.38 -0.87
N VAL A 152 -10.53 11.75 -2.02
CA VAL A 152 -9.91 12.18 -3.28
C VAL A 152 -10.54 13.47 -3.78
N GLN A 153 -11.86 13.54 -3.90
CA GLN A 153 -12.57 14.70 -4.44
C GLN A 153 -12.33 15.99 -3.65
N GLU A 154 -12.21 15.89 -2.34
CA GLU A 154 -11.96 17.03 -1.43
C GLU A 154 -10.46 17.20 -1.10
N ASN A 155 -9.56 16.48 -1.78
CA ASN A 155 -8.11 16.55 -1.59
C ASN A 155 -7.69 16.41 -0.12
N TRP A 156 -8.27 15.45 0.60
CA TRP A 156 -7.93 15.25 2.00
C TRP A 156 -6.44 14.92 2.19
N GLY A 157 -5.85 15.50 3.24
CA GLY A 157 -4.45 15.26 3.56
C GLY A 157 -3.48 15.74 2.48
N ASP A 158 -3.93 16.63 1.58
CA ASP A 158 -3.13 17.15 0.48
C ASP A 158 -2.61 16.02 -0.45
N ILE A 159 -3.55 15.18 -0.94
CA ILE A 159 -3.25 14.10 -1.89
C ILE A 159 -2.50 14.64 -3.10
N ASN A 160 -2.89 15.83 -3.57
CA ASN A 160 -2.28 16.50 -4.72
C ASN A 160 -0.81 16.91 -4.47
N ASP A 161 -0.45 17.36 -3.24
CA ASP A 161 0.89 17.82 -2.87
C ASP A 161 1.52 18.77 -3.91
N SER A 162 0.68 19.54 -4.62
CA SER A 162 1.07 20.44 -5.72
C SER A 162 1.84 19.79 -6.88
N LYS A 163 1.80 18.46 -6.98
CA LYS A 163 2.56 17.68 -7.98
C LYS A 163 1.73 16.62 -8.68
N TYR A 164 0.75 16.06 -7.96
CA TYR A 164 0.01 14.90 -8.43
C TYR A 164 -1.32 15.35 -9.01
N ASP A 165 -1.36 15.50 -10.31
CA ASP A 165 -2.53 15.95 -11.07
C ASP A 165 -3.49 14.83 -11.47
N ILE A 166 -3.08 13.57 -11.25
CA ILE A 166 -3.89 12.38 -11.47
C ILE A 166 -4.00 11.62 -10.16
N ALA A 167 -5.21 11.21 -9.78
CA ALA A 167 -5.44 10.25 -8.71
C ALA A 167 -6.28 9.08 -9.21
N TRP A 168 -6.20 7.93 -8.52
CA TRP A 168 -7.13 6.84 -8.76
C TRP A 168 -7.39 6.05 -7.49
N ILE A 169 -8.54 5.38 -7.48
CA ILE A 169 -8.97 4.47 -6.42
C ILE A 169 -9.03 3.06 -7.00
N GLU A 170 -8.43 2.11 -6.29
CA GLU A 170 -8.54 0.68 -6.59
C GLU A 170 -9.31 -0.04 -5.49
N CYS A 171 -10.35 -0.77 -5.87
CA CYS A 171 -11.06 -1.68 -5.00
C CYS A 171 -10.38 -3.05 -5.02
N ILE A 172 -9.81 -3.47 -3.88
CA ILE A 172 -9.00 -4.68 -3.78
C ILE A 172 -9.52 -5.53 -2.63
N THR A 173 -9.72 -6.83 -2.88
CA THR A 173 -10.06 -7.82 -1.86
C THR A 173 -8.81 -8.29 -1.10
N PRO A 174 -8.96 -8.74 0.17
CA PRO A 174 -7.85 -9.31 0.92
C PRO A 174 -7.30 -10.55 0.20
N TYR A 175 -6.06 -10.55 -0.16
CA TYR A 175 -5.26 -11.68 -0.65
C TYR A 175 -3.90 -11.19 -1.16
N LEU A 176 -2.99 -12.13 -1.49
CA LEU A 176 -1.75 -11.81 -2.18
C LEU A 176 -1.99 -11.65 -3.68
N LEU A 177 -1.36 -10.65 -4.29
CA LEU A 177 -1.44 -10.34 -5.72
C LEU A 177 -2.89 -10.22 -6.24
N ALA A 178 -3.80 -9.72 -5.40
CA ALA A 178 -5.18 -9.53 -5.81
C ALA A 178 -5.27 -8.46 -6.92
N TRP A 179 -6.12 -8.72 -7.91
CA TRP A 179 -6.45 -7.73 -8.93
C TRP A 179 -7.46 -6.73 -8.42
N ALA A 180 -7.36 -5.49 -8.88
CA ALA A 180 -8.40 -4.52 -8.61
C ALA A 180 -9.72 -4.95 -9.26
N ALA A 181 -10.77 -5.11 -8.45
CA ALA A 181 -12.12 -5.37 -8.94
C ALA A 181 -12.74 -4.15 -9.62
N GLU A 182 -12.33 -2.96 -9.21
CA GLU A 182 -12.74 -1.66 -9.75
C GLU A 182 -11.53 -0.72 -9.71
N ARG A 183 -11.38 0.11 -10.73
CA ARG A 183 -10.43 1.22 -10.75
C ARG A 183 -11.13 2.46 -11.27
N VAL A 184 -11.08 3.55 -10.51
CA VAL A 184 -11.72 4.82 -10.86
C VAL A 184 -10.67 5.92 -10.87
N TRP A 185 -10.66 6.69 -11.96
CA TRP A 185 -9.68 7.73 -12.22
C TRP A 185 -10.21 9.12 -11.92
N PHE A 186 -9.33 10.01 -11.51
CA PHE A 186 -9.64 11.39 -11.18
C PHE A 186 -8.54 12.30 -11.73
N LEU A 187 -8.93 13.48 -12.20
CA LEU A 187 -8.02 14.55 -12.61
C LEU A 187 -8.17 15.75 -11.67
N TRP A 188 -7.05 16.40 -11.38
CA TRP A 188 -7.01 17.60 -10.59
C TRP A 188 -7.74 18.76 -11.29
N ASP A 189 -8.57 19.44 -10.57
CA ASP A 189 -9.32 20.64 -11.02
C ASP A 189 -8.93 21.82 -10.13
N GLU A 190 -8.10 22.71 -10.67
CA GLU A 190 -7.60 23.89 -9.95
C GLU A 190 -8.73 24.84 -9.50
N GLU A 191 -9.82 24.91 -10.28
CA GLU A 191 -10.94 25.80 -9.93
C GLU A 191 -11.73 25.28 -8.73
N LYS A 192 -11.75 23.96 -8.52
CA LYS A 192 -12.45 23.31 -7.42
C LYS A 192 -11.56 23.02 -6.22
N ASP A 193 -10.24 23.17 -6.39
CA ASP A 193 -9.24 22.75 -5.40
C ASP A 193 -9.43 21.28 -4.96
N GLY A 194 -9.67 20.41 -5.95
CA GLY A 194 -9.99 19.01 -5.72
C GLY A 194 -9.95 18.19 -7.01
N TYR A 195 -10.14 16.88 -6.87
CA TYR A 195 -10.14 15.97 -8.00
C TYR A 195 -11.55 15.72 -8.54
N CYS A 196 -11.67 15.65 -9.85
CA CYS A 196 -12.90 15.29 -10.55
C CYS A 196 -12.75 13.90 -11.21
N GLU A 197 -13.78 13.06 -11.05
CA GLU A 197 -13.82 11.77 -11.74
C GLU A 197 -13.67 11.95 -13.25
N SER A 198 -12.88 11.08 -13.87
CA SER A 198 -12.52 11.16 -15.28
C SER A 198 -12.47 9.77 -15.95
N GLU A 199 -12.40 9.75 -17.26
CA GLU A 199 -11.95 8.59 -17.99
C GLU A 199 -10.46 8.33 -17.73
N VAL A 200 -9.98 7.16 -18.15
CA VAL A 200 -8.54 6.82 -18.04
C VAL A 200 -7.71 7.91 -18.72
N PRO A 201 -6.76 8.54 -18.00
CA PRO A 201 -5.91 9.57 -18.59
C PRO A 201 -5.06 9.01 -19.72
N SER A 202 -4.89 9.78 -20.78
CA SER A 202 -4.16 9.34 -21.99
C SER A 202 -2.67 9.05 -21.80
N CYS A 203 -2.09 9.50 -20.69
CA CYS A 203 -0.71 9.18 -20.29
C CYS A 203 -0.57 7.81 -19.62
N VAL A 204 -1.70 7.15 -19.29
CA VAL A 204 -1.71 5.83 -18.69
C VAL A 204 -1.77 4.78 -19.80
N ASP A 205 -0.68 4.05 -19.97
CA ASP A 205 -0.53 2.97 -20.96
C ASP A 205 -0.78 1.56 -20.37
N TRP A 206 -1.15 1.50 -19.08
CA TRP A 206 -1.35 0.27 -18.31
C TRP A 206 -2.71 0.21 -17.56
N PRO A 207 -3.84 0.65 -18.14
CA PRO A 207 -5.11 0.70 -17.40
C PRO A 207 -5.60 -0.65 -16.90
N ASP A 208 -5.18 -1.74 -17.56
CA ASP A 208 -5.53 -3.13 -17.25
C ASP A 208 -4.40 -3.87 -16.51
N ALA A 209 -3.35 -3.16 -16.02
CA ALA A 209 -2.29 -3.77 -15.26
C ALA A 209 -2.79 -4.33 -13.91
N PRO A 210 -2.06 -5.29 -13.31
CA PRO A 210 -2.31 -5.70 -11.93
C PRO A 210 -2.40 -4.50 -10.99
N SER A 211 -3.09 -4.71 -9.86
CA SER A 211 -3.27 -3.68 -8.86
C SER A 211 -1.95 -3.02 -8.46
N TYR A 212 -1.90 -1.70 -8.57
CA TYR A 212 -0.67 -0.92 -8.33
C TYR A 212 -0.18 -0.94 -6.88
N PRO A 213 -1.01 -1.06 -5.82
CA PRO A 213 -0.49 -1.22 -4.46
C PRO A 213 0.46 -2.39 -4.31
N TYR A 214 0.34 -3.40 -5.17
CA TYR A 214 1.16 -4.61 -5.19
C TYR A 214 2.11 -4.70 -6.37
N SER A 215 2.05 -3.79 -7.33
CA SER A 215 3.02 -3.74 -8.41
C SER A 215 4.29 -3.06 -7.91
N PHE A 216 5.30 -3.88 -7.83
CA PHE A 216 6.56 -3.54 -7.32
C PHE A 216 7.57 -3.74 -8.25
N LEU A 217 7.95 -3.08 -8.97
CA LEU A 217 9.28 -3.48 -9.51
C LEU A 217 9.83 -2.39 -10.38
#